data_8ee7dbef8fc98588a0f5d9a494c211bd
#
_entry.id   8ee7dbef8fc98588a0f5d9a494c211bd
#
_cell.length_a   1.000
_cell.length_b   1.000
_cell.length_c   1.000
_cell.angle_alpha   90.00
_cell.angle_beta   90.00
_cell.angle_gamma   90.00
#
_symmetry.space_group_name_H-M   'P 1'
#
loop_
_entity.id
_entity.type
_entity.pdbx_description
1 polymer ?
#
loop_
_entity_poly.entity_id
_entity_poly.type
_entity_poly.pdbx_seq_one_letter_code
_entity_poly.pdbx_strand_id
1 'polypeptide(L)'
;MKDLCGKKLILLGDSDGVASSLMEECFAGEGEVAFSATECFLXRGLLAMDWEVQSKVKEITSACGAENVVVVLGVCDPEAAKTYAETVTVGDPTFVGPLAGVPLGLPVYHILEPEVMERIGPPLRERLEALRASEKAKSAADVVRKVRERSGRRDP
;
A
#
# COMPACT_ATOMS: atom_id res chain seq x y z
N MET A 1 -12.77 2.76 0.46
CA MET A 1 -11.87 3.69 1.20
C MET A 1 -12.64 4.96 1.51
N LYS A 2 -12.69 5.31 2.77
CA LYS A 2 -13.52 6.42 3.18
C LYS A 2 -12.73 7.71 3.31
N ASP A 3 -13.24 8.64 4.10
CA ASP A 3 -12.62 9.94 4.28
C ASP A 3 -11.20 9.80 4.84
N LEU A 4 -10.25 10.47 4.21
CA LEU A 4 -8.85 10.45 4.66
C LEU A 4 -8.49 11.64 5.55
N CYS A 5 -9.46 12.48 5.86
CA CYS A 5 -9.19 13.64 6.70
C CYS A 5 -8.69 13.17 8.07
N GLY A 6 -7.55 13.71 8.48
CA GLY A 6 -6.95 13.33 9.75
C GLY A 6 -6.15 12.04 9.73
N LYS A 7 -6.12 11.37 8.59
CA LYS A 7 -5.38 10.11 8.49
C LYS A 7 -3.94 10.34 8.07
N LYS A 8 -3.08 9.44 8.51
CA LYS A 8 -1.68 9.42 8.08
C LYS A 8 -1.54 8.38 6.99
N LEU A 9 -1.02 8.79 5.85
CA LEU A 9 -0.90 7.90 4.69
C LEU A 9 0.51 7.36 4.60
N ILE A 10 0.61 6.07 4.37
CA ILE A 10 1.88 5.40 4.05
C ILE A 10 1.75 4.92 2.61
N LEU A 11 2.60 5.47 1.73
CA LEU A 11 2.51 5.19 0.30
C LEU A 11 3.73 4.36 -0.10
N LEU A 12 3.49 3.13 -0.50
CA LEU A 12 4.57 2.20 -0.85
C LEU A 12 4.46 1.82 -2.31
N GLY A 13 5.33 2.38 -3.12
CA GLY A 13 5.31 2.19 -4.55
C GLY A 13 6.35 1.20 -5.04
N ASP A 14 6.36 1.02 -6.34
CA ASP A 14 7.17 0.01 -7.03
C ASP A 14 7.70 0.65 -8.31
N SER A 15 9.00 0.57 -8.52
CA SER A 15 9.58 1.18 -9.71
C SER A 15 9.07 0.55 -11.00
N ASP A 16 8.60 -0.70 -10.93
CA ASP A 16 8.00 -1.38 -12.08
C ASP A 16 6.48 -1.38 -12.04
N GLY A 17 5.91 -0.62 -11.12
CA GLY A 17 4.47 -0.48 -10.99
C GLY A 17 4.11 0.99 -10.87
N VAL A 18 3.48 1.35 -9.75
CA VAL A 18 3.12 2.74 -9.51
C VAL A 18 4.11 3.31 -8.50
N ALA A 19 4.86 4.33 -8.92
CA ALA A 19 5.87 4.95 -8.06
C ALA A 19 5.20 5.78 -6.98
N SER A 20 5.86 5.88 -5.83
CA SER A 20 5.31 6.63 -4.71
C SER A 20 5.15 8.13 -5.05
N SER A 21 6.01 8.67 -5.91
CA SER A 21 5.88 10.08 -6.28
C SER A 21 4.58 10.35 -7.03
N LEU A 22 4.15 9.43 -7.89
CA LEU A 22 2.86 9.57 -8.55
C LEU A 22 1.73 9.45 -7.53
N MET A 23 1.89 8.53 -6.58
CA MET A 23 0.87 8.37 -5.55
C MET A 23 0.73 9.62 -4.70
N GLU A 24 1.84 10.29 -4.40
CA GLU A 24 1.78 11.54 -3.65
C GLU A 24 0.95 12.59 -4.39
N GLU A 25 1.10 12.66 -5.72
CA GLU A 25 0.28 13.58 -6.50
C GLU A 25 -1.19 13.21 -6.42
N CYS A 26 -1.48 11.92 -6.47
CA CYS A 26 -2.87 11.46 -6.46
C CYS A 26 -3.57 11.79 -5.16
N PHE A 27 -2.86 11.82 -4.06
CA PHE A 27 -3.45 12.08 -2.75
C PHE A 27 -3.17 13.49 -2.23
N ALA A 28 -2.69 14.37 -3.10
CA ALA A 28 -2.44 15.75 -2.67
C ALA A 28 -3.73 16.36 -2.13
N GLY A 29 -3.64 16.95 -0.94
CA GLY A 29 -4.80 17.56 -0.31
C GLY A 29 -5.69 16.61 0.46
N GLU A 30 -5.35 15.34 0.50
CA GLU A 30 -6.12 14.35 1.26
C GLU A 30 -5.22 13.72 2.30
N GLY A 31 -5.62 13.81 3.55
CA GLY A 31 -4.81 13.25 4.62
C GLY A 31 -3.43 13.89 4.68
N GLU A 32 -2.54 13.20 5.34
CA GLU A 32 -1.14 13.66 5.48
C GLU A 32 -0.23 12.48 5.16
N VAL A 33 0.69 12.66 4.21
CA VAL A 33 1.64 11.60 3.87
C VAL A 33 2.70 11.55 4.97
N ALA A 34 2.67 10.48 5.76
CA ALA A 34 3.63 10.29 6.84
C ALA A 34 4.90 9.60 6.35
N PHE A 35 4.79 8.81 5.29
CA PHE A 35 5.94 8.09 4.74
C PHE A 35 5.62 7.68 3.31
N SER A 36 6.64 7.77 2.46
CA SER A 36 6.48 7.46 1.05
C SER A 36 7.79 6.87 0.55
N ALA A 37 7.71 5.72 -0.10
CA ALA A 37 8.92 5.06 -0.61
C ALA A 37 8.58 4.22 -1.83
N THR A 38 9.53 4.13 -2.74
CA THR A 38 9.41 3.27 -3.91
C THR A 38 10.50 2.21 -3.85
N GLU A 39 10.13 0.95 -3.99
CA GLU A 39 11.08 -0.14 -3.95
C GLU A 39 11.24 -0.76 -5.34
N CYS A 40 12.40 -1.39 -5.56
CA CYS A 40 12.67 -2.10 -6.80
C CYS A 40 12.95 -3.55 -6.46
N PHE A 41 12.08 -4.45 -6.90
CA PHE A 41 12.21 -5.86 -6.56
C PHE A 41 13.27 -6.57 -7.38
N LEU A 42 13.58 -6.06 -8.55
CA LEU A 42 14.62 -6.67 -9.37
C LEU A 42 15.98 -6.69 -8.69
N UNK A 43 16.14 -5.81 -8.19
CA UNK A 43 17.37 -5.65 -7.55
C UNK A 43 17.54 -6.40 -6.29
N ARG A 44 16.50 -6.66 -5.86
CA ARG A 44 16.60 -7.30 -4.55
C ARG A 44 16.44 -8.81 -4.63
N GLY A 45 15.68 -9.29 -5.58
CA GLY A 45 15.44 -10.70 -5.70
C GLY A 45 14.56 -11.30 -4.60
N LEU A 46 14.01 -10.49 -3.74
CA LEU A 46 13.14 -10.91 -2.65
C LEU A 46 11.81 -10.21 -2.74
N LEU A 47 10.76 -10.89 -2.35
CA LEU A 47 9.44 -10.28 -2.31
C LEU A 47 9.15 -9.60 -0.97
N ALA A 48 10.02 -9.77 0.00
CA ALA A 48 9.83 -9.20 1.32
C ALA A 48 9.89 -7.68 1.29
N MET A 49 9.04 -7.05 2.10
CA MET A 49 9.14 -5.61 2.31
C MET A 49 10.47 -5.31 2.97
N ASP A 50 11.14 -4.26 2.48
CA ASP A 50 12.45 -3.89 3.00
C ASP A 50 12.41 -3.69 4.52
N TRP A 51 13.48 -4.08 5.18
CA TRP A 51 13.57 -4.01 6.64
C TRP A 51 13.31 -2.61 7.16
N GLU A 52 13.91 -1.61 6.53
CA GLU A 52 13.75 -0.23 6.99
C GLU A 52 12.33 0.29 6.74
N VAL A 53 11.70 -0.14 5.66
CA VAL A 53 10.31 0.23 5.40
C VAL A 53 9.41 -0.36 6.46
N GLN A 54 9.63 -1.65 6.81
CA GLN A 54 8.85 -2.26 7.89
C GLN A 54 9.03 -1.52 9.20
N SER A 55 10.26 -1.11 9.49
CA SER A 55 10.57 -0.39 10.71
C SER A 55 9.82 0.95 10.76
N LYS A 56 9.78 1.66 9.62
CA LYS A 56 9.06 2.93 9.53
C LYS A 56 7.56 2.74 9.73
N VAL A 57 7.00 1.71 9.09
CA VAL A 57 5.57 1.44 9.23
C VAL A 57 5.24 1.15 10.70
N LYS A 58 6.07 0.34 11.35
CA LYS A 58 5.86 0.01 12.76
C LYS A 58 5.93 1.26 13.63
N GLU A 59 6.93 2.10 13.38
CA GLU A 59 7.13 3.32 14.14
C GLU A 59 5.94 4.27 14.01
N ILE A 60 5.47 4.48 12.79
CA ILE A 60 4.36 5.39 12.53
C ILE A 60 3.08 4.87 13.19
N THR A 61 2.86 3.56 13.07
CA THR A 61 1.67 2.97 13.67
C THR A 61 1.68 3.12 15.18
N SER A 62 2.84 2.92 15.81
CA SER A 62 2.95 3.10 17.26
C SER A 62 2.70 4.54 17.68
N ALA A 63 3.21 5.48 16.88
CA ALA A 63 3.08 6.90 17.24
C ALA A 63 1.67 7.43 17.01
N CYS A 64 1.00 6.97 15.96
CA CYS A 64 -0.27 7.57 15.54
C CYS A 64 -1.50 6.76 15.90
N GLY A 65 -1.33 5.46 16.14
CA GLY A 65 -2.45 4.56 16.33
C GLY A 65 -2.92 3.96 15.01
N ALA A 66 -3.15 2.65 15.01
CA ALA A 66 -3.53 1.94 13.78
C ALA A 66 -4.78 2.51 13.13
N GLU A 67 -5.70 3.02 13.96
CA GLU A 67 -6.96 3.56 13.44
C GLU A 67 -6.74 4.84 12.64
N ASN A 68 -5.58 5.47 12.76
CA ASN A 68 -5.29 6.73 12.08
C ASN A 68 -4.36 6.59 10.89
N VAL A 69 -4.00 5.35 10.53
CA VAL A 69 -3.04 5.09 9.46
C VAL A 69 -3.71 4.33 8.34
N VAL A 70 -3.44 4.73 7.09
CA VAL A 70 -3.91 4.02 5.91
C VAL A 70 -2.72 3.76 5.01
N VAL A 71 -2.58 2.52 4.55
CA VAL A 71 -1.49 2.13 3.65
C VAL A 71 -2.04 2.00 2.24
N VAL A 72 -1.35 2.61 1.28
CA VAL A 72 -1.70 2.47 -0.14
C VAL A 72 -0.49 1.91 -0.86
N LEU A 73 -0.71 0.84 -1.60
CA LEU A 73 0.34 0.11 -2.30
C LEU A 73 0.28 0.36 -3.81
N GLY A 74 1.45 0.47 -4.43
CA GLY A 74 1.55 0.57 -5.87
C GLY A 74 2.28 -0.61 -6.50
N VAL A 75 2.48 -1.68 -5.75
CA VAL A 75 3.22 -2.85 -6.19
C VAL A 75 2.38 -3.65 -7.17
N CYS A 76 2.87 -3.83 -8.40
CA CYS A 76 2.05 -4.43 -9.45
C CYS A 76 2.37 -5.89 -9.75
N ASP A 77 3.27 -6.51 -9.01
CA ASP A 77 3.44 -7.95 -9.07
C ASP A 77 2.50 -8.58 -8.03
N PRO A 78 1.63 -9.51 -8.42
CA PRO A 78 0.64 -10.03 -7.47
C PRO A 78 1.24 -10.71 -6.24
N GLU A 79 2.33 -11.45 -6.39
CA GLU A 79 2.95 -12.11 -5.24
C GLU A 79 3.52 -11.09 -4.27
N ALA A 80 4.22 -10.08 -4.81
CA ALA A 80 4.80 -9.04 -3.96
C ALA A 80 3.69 -8.22 -3.32
N ALA A 81 2.64 -7.93 -4.07
CA ALA A 81 1.50 -7.16 -3.52
C ALA A 81 0.86 -7.91 -2.37
N LYS A 82 0.69 -9.23 -2.51
CA LYS A 82 0.13 -10.03 -1.43
C LYS A 82 1.02 -9.97 -0.20
N THR A 83 2.32 -10.16 -0.40
CA THR A 83 3.27 -10.14 0.72
C THR A 83 3.23 -8.79 1.43
N TYR A 84 3.20 -7.70 0.66
CA TYR A 84 3.15 -6.37 1.26
C TYR A 84 1.86 -6.14 2.03
N ALA A 85 0.74 -6.54 1.45
CA ALA A 85 -0.54 -6.37 2.12
C ALA A 85 -0.58 -7.18 3.43
N GLU A 86 -0.05 -8.41 3.40
CA GLU A 86 0.00 -9.22 4.61
C GLU A 86 0.92 -8.62 5.65
N THR A 87 2.05 -8.06 5.21
CA THR A 87 3.02 -7.49 6.13
C THR A 87 2.39 -6.41 7.01
N VAL A 88 1.53 -5.56 6.44
CA VAL A 88 0.93 -4.46 7.21
C VAL A 88 -0.38 -4.85 7.89
N THR A 89 -0.87 -6.06 7.67
CA THR A 89 -2.09 -6.53 8.32
C THR A 89 -1.79 -7.62 9.35
N VAL A 90 -1.47 -8.82 8.89
CA VAL A 90 -1.27 -9.94 9.82
C VAL A 90 0.18 -10.12 10.25
N GLY A 91 1.11 -9.46 9.56
CA GLY A 91 2.54 -9.54 9.87
C GLY A 91 3.33 -10.03 8.70
N ASP A 92 4.64 -9.76 8.74
CA ASP A 92 5.55 -10.11 7.65
C ASP A 92 5.62 -11.63 7.47
N PRO A 93 5.06 -12.16 6.38
CA PRO A 93 5.05 -13.62 6.20
C PRO A 93 6.40 -14.20 5.84
N THR A 94 7.37 -13.35 5.48
CA THR A 94 8.71 -13.80 5.11
C THR A 94 9.65 -13.86 6.31
N PHE A 95 9.25 -13.26 7.43
CA PHE A 95 10.05 -13.20 8.66
C PHE A 95 11.40 -12.54 8.45
N VAL A 96 11.47 -11.58 7.53
CA VAL A 96 12.71 -10.87 7.25
C VAL A 96 12.89 -9.65 8.15
N GLY A 97 11.81 -8.97 8.51
CA GLY A 97 11.92 -7.69 9.17
C GLY A 97 11.17 -7.58 10.47
N PRO A 98 11.12 -6.36 11.02
CA PRO A 98 10.54 -6.16 12.35
C PRO A 98 9.03 -6.35 12.46
N LEU A 99 8.34 -6.53 11.33
CA LEU A 99 6.92 -6.85 11.41
C LEU A 99 6.65 -8.34 11.39
N ALA A 100 7.70 -9.17 11.43
CA ALA A 100 7.51 -10.62 11.57
C ALA A 100 6.79 -10.90 12.89
N GLY A 101 5.64 -11.55 12.80
CA GLY A 101 4.86 -11.88 13.99
C GLY A 101 4.16 -10.71 14.66
N VAL A 102 4.09 -9.56 13.97
CA VAL A 102 3.49 -8.34 14.54
C VAL A 102 2.27 -7.94 13.71
N PRO A 103 1.06 -8.28 14.14
CA PRO A 103 -0.14 -7.94 13.39
C PRO A 103 -0.55 -6.49 13.68
N LEU A 104 -0.33 -5.61 12.72
CA LEU A 104 -0.71 -4.22 12.88
C LEU A 104 -2.17 -3.95 12.53
N GLY A 105 -2.75 -4.76 11.65
CA GLY A 105 -4.14 -4.61 11.28
C GLY A 105 -4.45 -3.31 10.55
N LEU A 106 -3.51 -2.78 9.77
CA LEU A 106 -3.74 -1.51 9.10
C LEU A 106 -4.69 -1.66 7.91
N PRO A 107 -5.54 -0.67 7.66
CA PRO A 107 -6.29 -0.66 6.41
C PRO A 107 -5.30 -0.53 5.25
N VAL A 108 -5.38 -1.44 4.29
CA VAL A 108 -4.46 -1.45 3.16
C VAL A 108 -5.24 -1.49 1.86
N TYR A 109 -4.84 -0.63 0.91
CA TYR A 109 -5.47 -0.51 -0.39
C TYR A 109 -4.41 -0.53 -1.46
N HIS A 110 -4.81 -0.91 -2.67
CA HIS A 110 -3.95 -0.75 -3.84
C HIS A 110 -4.45 0.46 -4.62
N ILE A 111 -3.52 1.28 -5.09
CA ILE A 111 -3.93 2.50 -5.77
C ILE A 111 -4.73 2.20 -7.05
N LEU A 112 -4.55 1.01 -7.64
CA LEU A 112 -5.27 0.65 -8.85
C LEU A 112 -6.60 -0.05 -8.58
N GLU A 113 -7.06 -0.14 -7.33
CA GLU A 113 -8.41 -0.62 -7.09
C GLU A 113 -9.42 0.40 -7.62
N PRO A 114 -10.49 -0.06 -8.26
CA PRO A 114 -11.45 0.90 -8.84
C PRO A 114 -11.97 1.91 -7.84
N GLU A 115 -12.28 1.49 -6.62
CA GLU A 115 -12.84 2.43 -5.64
C GLU A 115 -11.84 3.49 -5.20
N VAL A 116 -10.54 3.17 -5.27
CA VAL A 116 -9.53 4.16 -4.96
C VAL A 116 -9.36 5.12 -6.13
N MET A 117 -9.34 4.58 -7.35
CA MET A 117 -9.16 5.41 -8.53
C MET A 117 -10.29 6.40 -8.74
N GLU A 118 -11.51 6.05 -8.30
CA GLU A 118 -12.66 6.93 -8.47
C GLU A 118 -12.47 8.29 -7.78
N ARG A 119 -11.66 8.34 -6.74
CA ARG A 119 -11.48 9.58 -6.00
C ARG A 119 -10.34 10.44 -6.54
N ILE A 120 -9.70 10.01 -7.62
CA ILE A 120 -8.55 10.70 -8.18
C ILE A 120 -8.97 11.43 -9.46
N GLY A 121 -8.51 12.68 -9.61
CA GLY A 121 -8.92 13.53 -10.72
C GLY A 121 -8.46 13.02 -12.07
N PRO A 122 -9.12 13.51 -13.15
CA PRO A 122 -8.98 12.91 -14.47
C PRO A 122 -7.58 12.74 -15.03
N PRO A 123 -6.69 13.75 -15.02
CA PRO A 123 -5.38 13.51 -15.66
C PRO A 123 -4.58 12.40 -14.97
N LEU A 124 -4.56 12.39 -13.65
CA LEU A 124 -3.84 11.37 -12.92
C LEU A 124 -4.56 10.03 -13.01
N ARG A 125 -5.88 10.05 -12.96
CA ARG A 125 -6.64 8.80 -13.09
C ARG A 125 -6.38 8.13 -14.42
N GLU A 126 -6.26 8.91 -15.50
CA GLU A 126 -5.95 8.33 -16.79
C GLU A 126 -4.60 7.63 -16.82
N ARG A 127 -3.61 8.24 -16.13
CA ARG A 127 -2.31 7.60 -16.03
C ARG A 127 -2.41 6.27 -15.27
N LEU A 128 -3.19 6.26 -14.20
CA LEU A 128 -3.38 5.02 -13.43
C LEU A 128 -4.12 3.97 -14.25
N GLU A 129 -5.10 4.38 -15.04
CA GLU A 129 -5.83 3.44 -15.87
C GLU A 129 -4.92 2.78 -16.90
N ALA A 130 -3.97 3.56 -17.45
CA ALA A 130 -3.01 2.98 -18.38
C ALA A 130 -2.14 1.93 -17.69
N LEU A 131 -1.73 2.22 -16.47
CA LEU A 131 -0.94 1.24 -15.70
C LEU A 131 -1.76 0.01 -15.33
N ARG A 132 -3.05 0.20 -15.07
CA ARG A 132 -3.93 -0.90 -14.69
C ARG A 132 -4.30 -1.81 -15.86
N ALA A 133 -3.96 -1.43 -17.08
CA ALA A 133 -4.37 -2.22 -18.25
C ALA A 133 -3.80 -3.63 -18.28
N SER A 134 -2.65 -3.85 -17.63
CA SER A 134 -2.06 -5.20 -17.63
C SER A 134 -2.81 -6.12 -16.68
N GLU A 135 -2.83 -7.41 -17.02
CA GLU A 135 -3.47 -8.40 -16.16
C GLU A 135 -2.74 -8.53 -14.82
N LYS A 136 -1.43 -8.38 -14.83
CA LYS A 136 -0.66 -8.45 -13.58
C LYS A 136 -1.08 -7.34 -12.63
N ALA A 137 -1.23 -6.12 -13.14
CA ALA A 137 -1.60 -5.00 -12.28
C ALA A 137 -2.99 -5.18 -11.71
N LYS A 138 -3.94 -5.64 -12.54
CA LYS A 138 -5.29 -5.90 -12.05
C LYS A 138 -5.28 -6.98 -10.97
N SER A 139 -4.49 -8.02 -11.20
CA SER A 139 -4.39 -9.12 -10.25
C SER A 139 -3.78 -8.64 -8.93
N ALA A 140 -2.77 -7.77 -9.00
CA ALA A 140 -2.16 -7.23 -7.80
C ALA A 140 -3.18 -6.44 -6.98
N ALA A 141 -3.96 -5.59 -7.65
CA ALA A 141 -4.97 -4.80 -6.95
C ALA A 141 -6.02 -5.70 -6.31
N ASP A 142 -6.44 -6.74 -7.04
CA ASP A 142 -7.45 -7.67 -6.51
C ASP A 142 -6.93 -8.44 -5.30
N VAL A 143 -5.66 -8.84 -5.34
CA VAL A 143 -5.05 -9.57 -4.22
C VAL A 143 -5.02 -8.71 -2.95
N VAL A 144 -4.69 -7.42 -3.10
CA VAL A 144 -4.66 -6.54 -1.94
C VAL A 144 -6.06 -6.41 -1.33
N ARG A 145 -7.07 -6.27 -2.18
CA ARG A 145 -8.44 -6.20 -1.69
C ARG A 145 -8.81 -7.47 -0.93
N LYS A 146 -8.42 -8.62 -1.45
CA LYS A 146 -8.74 -9.89 -0.79
C LYS A 146 -8.05 -10.02 0.56
N VAL A 147 -6.78 -9.59 0.64
CA VAL A 147 -6.07 -9.61 1.93
C VAL A 147 -6.78 -8.72 2.93
N ARG A 148 -7.16 -7.51 2.50
CA ARG A 148 -7.87 -6.58 3.39
C ARG A 148 -9.15 -7.21 3.91
N GLU A 149 -9.92 -7.86 3.03
CA GLU A 149 -11.17 -8.47 3.45
C GLU A 149 -10.96 -9.62 4.42
N ARG A 150 -9.94 -10.43 4.17
CA ARG A 150 -9.63 -11.57 5.05
C ARG A 150 -9.13 -11.12 6.41
N SER A 151 -8.38 -10.03 6.46
CA SER A 151 -7.83 -9.57 7.74
C SER A 151 -8.89 -9.02 8.68
N GLY A 152 -10.06 -8.72 8.15
CA GLY A 152 -11.17 -8.22 8.96
C GLY A 152 -11.11 -6.75 9.30
N ARG A 153 -10.04 -6.06 8.93
CA ARG A 153 -9.94 -4.63 9.22
C ARG A 153 -10.64 -3.84 8.12
N ARG A 154 -11.54 -2.99 8.52
CA ARG A 154 -12.26 -2.14 7.59
C ARG A 154 -12.23 -0.70 8.06
N ASP A 155 -12.40 0.21 7.12
CA ASP A 155 -12.51 1.62 7.48
C ASP A 155 -13.77 1.81 8.32
N PRO A 156 -13.70 2.65 9.33
CA PRO A 156 -14.86 2.93 10.17
C PRO A 156 -16.03 3.49 9.37
#